data_6d3259208f40fafae2e75cf8ba2f723b
#
_entry.id   6d3259208f40fafae2e75cf8ba2f723b
#
_cell.length_a   1.000
_cell.length_b   1.000
_cell.length_c   1.000
_cell.angle_alpha   90.00
_cell.angle_beta   90.00
_cell.angle_gamma   90.00
#
_symmetry.space_group_name_H-M   'P 1'
#
loop_
_entity.id
_entity.type
_entity.pdbx_description
1 polymer ?
#
loop_
_entity_poly.entity_id
_entity_poly.type
_entity_poly.pdbx_seq_one_letter_code
_entity_poly.pdbx_strand_id
1 'polypeptide(L)'
;EGRRLEALSRKLLALLGLNEEGVELTAVPLPALWPRLHAACPDVTLRTPAAAPTVRGDADLLLDLLCNLVQNAAKASAPGAPVLVLCAQAGDVVTLTVADRGCGIPPELIPRVTEPFYMVDKSRARRQGGSGLGLALCQRIAAAHGSALRIESEPGRGTRVSVTLPVWKEDAP
;
A
#
# COMPACT_ATOMS: atom_id res chain seq x y z
N GLU A 1 -6.45 16.00 -18.37
CA GLU A 1 -7.51 16.02 -17.34
C GLU A 1 -8.34 14.74 -17.33
N GLY A 2 -8.76 14.19 -18.47
CA GLY A 2 -9.57 12.97 -18.55
C GLY A 2 -8.99 11.77 -17.79
N ARG A 3 -7.72 11.43 -17.97
CA ARG A 3 -7.05 10.32 -17.25
C ARG A 3 -7.03 10.50 -15.74
N ARG A 4 -6.99 11.75 -15.26
CA ARG A 4 -7.01 12.07 -13.83
C ARG A 4 -8.40 11.83 -13.23
N LEU A 5 -9.45 12.23 -13.95
CA LEU A 5 -10.84 12.00 -13.55
C LEU A 5 -11.19 10.51 -13.54
N GLU A 6 -10.73 9.74 -14.53
CA GLU A 6 -10.91 8.28 -14.57
C GLU A 6 -10.20 7.58 -13.40
N ALA A 7 -8.97 7.99 -13.07
CA ALA A 7 -8.23 7.43 -11.94
C ALA A 7 -8.90 7.76 -10.60
N LEU A 8 -9.44 8.98 -10.47
CA LEU A 8 -10.20 9.41 -9.29
C LEU A 8 -11.48 8.60 -9.15
N SER A 9 -12.26 8.48 -10.23
CA SER A 9 -13.51 7.72 -10.28
C SER A 9 -13.28 6.25 -9.90
N ARG A 10 -12.27 5.60 -10.46
CA ARG A 10 -11.91 4.22 -10.10
C ARG A 10 -11.58 4.07 -8.62
N LYS A 11 -10.78 4.97 -8.04
CA LYS A 11 -10.45 4.94 -6.60
C LYS A 11 -11.67 5.16 -5.72
N LEU A 12 -12.57 6.04 -6.13
CA LEU A 12 -13.82 6.30 -5.41
C LEU A 12 -14.76 5.09 -5.44
N LEU A 13 -14.92 4.49 -6.63
CA LEU A 13 -15.72 3.27 -6.79
C LEU A 13 -15.13 2.10 -6.00
N ALA A 14 -13.81 1.94 -5.99
CA ALA A 14 -13.13 0.93 -5.19
C ALA A 14 -13.35 1.17 -3.68
N LEU A 15 -13.25 2.43 -3.21
CA LEU A 15 -13.55 2.80 -1.82
C LEU A 15 -14.99 2.48 -1.40
N LEU A 16 -15.96 2.73 -2.28
CA LEU A 16 -17.38 2.53 -2.01
C LEU A 16 -17.80 1.06 -2.20
N GLY A 17 -17.13 0.32 -3.09
CA GLY A 17 -17.46 -1.06 -3.44
C GLY A 17 -16.77 -2.12 -2.58
N LEU A 18 -15.73 -1.78 -1.82
CA LEU A 18 -15.10 -2.70 -0.89
C LEU A 18 -15.98 -2.90 0.35
N ASN A 19 -16.83 -3.92 0.30
CA ASN A 19 -17.47 -4.47 1.48
C ASN A 19 -16.52 -5.47 2.13
N GLU A 20 -16.14 -5.22 3.37
CA GLU A 20 -15.20 -6.06 4.14
C GLU A 20 -15.68 -7.52 4.25
N GLU A 21 -17.00 -7.75 4.18
CA GLU A 21 -17.63 -9.07 4.26
C GLU A 21 -17.69 -9.83 2.92
N GLY A 22 -17.31 -9.19 1.80
CA GLY A 22 -17.49 -9.73 0.45
C GLY A 22 -16.20 -10.10 -0.30
N VAL A 23 -15.03 -9.92 0.32
CA VAL A 23 -13.75 -10.25 -0.31
C VAL A 23 -13.43 -11.73 -0.09
N GLU A 24 -13.31 -12.48 -1.18
CA GLU A 24 -12.88 -13.87 -1.12
C GLU A 24 -11.35 -13.94 -0.94
N LEU A 25 -10.92 -14.32 0.25
CA LEU A 25 -9.51 -14.46 0.58
C LEU A 25 -9.01 -15.87 0.24
N THR A 26 -8.09 -15.94 -0.72
CA THR A 26 -7.50 -17.20 -1.23
C THR A 26 -6.00 -17.28 -0.95
N ALA A 27 -5.36 -18.35 -1.40
CA ALA A 27 -3.92 -18.50 -1.37
C ALA A 27 -3.25 -17.56 -2.38
N VAL A 28 -2.48 -16.59 -1.92
CA VAL A 28 -1.73 -15.66 -2.77
C VAL A 28 -0.23 -15.90 -2.60
N PRO A 29 0.44 -16.55 -3.56
CA PRO A 29 1.90 -16.62 -3.57
C PRO A 29 2.47 -15.22 -3.81
N LEU A 30 3.12 -14.62 -2.83
CA LEU A 30 3.67 -13.26 -2.97
C LEU A 30 4.64 -13.11 -4.15
N PRO A 31 5.48 -14.11 -4.50
CA PRO A 31 6.33 -14.01 -5.69
C PRO A 31 5.58 -13.72 -6.99
N ALA A 32 4.31 -14.14 -7.10
CA ALA A 32 3.49 -13.86 -8.28
C ALA A 32 3.09 -12.38 -8.41
N LEU A 33 3.13 -11.61 -7.33
CA LEU A 33 2.82 -10.18 -7.34
C LEU A 33 4.01 -9.33 -7.83
N TRP A 34 5.25 -9.79 -7.64
CA TRP A 34 6.43 -8.96 -7.91
C TRP A 34 6.59 -8.53 -9.37
N PRO A 35 6.41 -9.42 -10.39
CA PRO A 35 6.46 -8.98 -11.79
C PRO A 35 5.37 -7.96 -12.12
N ARG A 36 4.17 -8.12 -11.57
CA ARG A 36 3.04 -7.19 -11.77
C ARG A 36 3.33 -5.84 -11.12
N LEU A 37 3.89 -5.84 -9.91
CA LEU A 37 4.30 -4.62 -9.21
C LEU A 37 5.40 -3.89 -9.98
N HIS A 38 6.43 -4.58 -10.47
CA HIS A 38 7.48 -3.99 -11.29
C HIS A 38 6.95 -3.42 -12.61
N ALA A 39 5.98 -4.08 -13.25
CA ALA A 39 5.35 -3.56 -14.46
C ALA A 39 4.60 -2.24 -14.20
N ALA A 40 3.95 -2.12 -13.03
CA ALA A 40 3.22 -0.90 -12.64
C ALA A 40 4.12 0.18 -12.02
N CYS A 41 5.21 -0.20 -11.36
CA CYS A 41 6.14 0.67 -10.63
C CYS A 41 7.59 0.22 -10.89
N PRO A 42 8.18 0.59 -12.05
CA PRO A 42 9.50 0.08 -12.48
C PRO A 42 10.66 0.42 -11.53
N ASP A 43 10.59 1.57 -10.85
CA ASP A 43 11.68 2.09 -10.00
C ASP A 43 11.65 1.55 -8.57
N VAL A 44 10.78 0.57 -8.28
CA VAL A 44 10.69 -0.04 -6.96
C VAL A 44 11.82 -1.03 -6.70
N THR A 45 12.40 -0.98 -5.50
CA THR A 45 13.38 -1.97 -5.04
C THR A 45 12.70 -2.98 -4.12
N LEU A 46 12.74 -4.26 -4.50
CA LEU A 46 12.19 -5.35 -3.70
C LEU A 46 13.27 -5.96 -2.79
N ARG A 47 12.94 -6.17 -1.52
CA ARG A 47 13.72 -6.95 -0.57
C ARG A 47 12.83 -8.00 0.06
N THR A 48 12.91 -9.21 -0.43
CA THR A 48 12.09 -10.34 -0.02
C THR A 48 12.97 -11.52 0.38
N PRO A 49 12.51 -12.41 1.26
CA PRO A 49 13.23 -13.65 1.54
C PRO A 49 13.31 -14.52 0.28
N ALA A 50 14.32 -15.40 0.21
CA ALA A 50 14.54 -16.31 -0.93
C ALA A 50 13.31 -17.20 -1.21
N ALA A 51 12.63 -17.64 -0.15
CA ALA A 51 11.34 -18.33 -0.22
C ALA A 51 10.27 -17.37 0.31
N ALA A 52 9.74 -16.52 -0.57
CA ALA A 52 8.66 -15.62 -0.17
C ALA A 52 7.36 -16.43 0.06
N PRO A 53 6.65 -16.15 1.16
CA PRO A 53 5.51 -16.96 1.59
C PRO A 53 4.28 -16.76 0.69
N THR A 54 3.36 -17.73 0.81
CA THR A 54 1.97 -17.59 0.38
C THR A 54 1.16 -17.01 1.53
N VAL A 55 0.35 -16.00 1.27
CA VAL A 55 -0.52 -15.36 2.25
C VAL A 55 -1.98 -15.61 1.95
N ARG A 56 -2.84 -15.46 2.97
CA ARG A 56 -4.29 -15.42 2.77
C ARG A 56 -4.69 -14.01 2.34
N GLY A 57 -5.24 -13.88 1.12
CA GLY A 57 -5.60 -12.57 0.60
C GLY A 57 -6.29 -12.61 -0.75
N ASP A 58 -6.52 -11.41 -1.30
CA ASP A 58 -6.92 -11.19 -2.68
C ASP A 58 -5.73 -10.57 -3.43
N ALA A 59 -5.30 -11.23 -4.52
CA ALA A 59 -4.09 -10.86 -5.24
C ALA A 59 -4.18 -9.48 -5.90
N ASP A 60 -5.35 -9.11 -6.43
CA ASP A 60 -5.56 -7.83 -7.11
C ASP A 60 -5.63 -6.68 -6.11
N LEU A 61 -6.34 -6.86 -5.01
CA LEU A 61 -6.40 -5.87 -3.93
C LEU A 61 -5.03 -5.66 -3.27
N LEU A 62 -4.27 -6.73 -3.05
CA LEU A 62 -2.90 -6.61 -2.50
C LEU A 62 -1.96 -5.90 -3.46
N LEU A 63 -2.09 -6.14 -4.77
CA LEU A 63 -1.34 -5.39 -5.78
C LEU A 63 -1.73 -3.91 -5.79
N ASP A 64 -3.02 -3.61 -5.74
CA ASP A 64 -3.53 -2.23 -5.67
C ASP A 64 -3.04 -1.50 -4.42
N LEU A 65 -3.03 -2.17 -3.27
CA LEU A 65 -2.47 -1.65 -2.03
C LEU A 65 -0.99 -1.29 -2.22
N LEU A 66 -0.17 -2.24 -2.70
CA LEU A 66 1.25 -2.02 -2.92
C LEU A 66 1.51 -0.89 -3.91
N CYS A 67 0.82 -0.86 -5.05
CA CYS A 67 0.95 0.20 -6.05
C CYS A 67 0.60 1.58 -5.47
N ASN A 68 -0.49 1.69 -4.68
CA ASN A 68 -0.85 2.96 -4.05
C ASN A 68 0.21 3.42 -3.03
N LEU A 69 0.72 2.49 -2.20
CA LEU A 69 1.78 2.82 -1.24
C LEU A 69 3.08 3.25 -1.93
N VAL A 70 3.51 2.53 -2.98
CA VAL A 70 4.71 2.87 -3.77
C VAL A 70 4.55 4.23 -4.44
N GLN A 71 3.40 4.52 -5.05
CA GLN A 71 3.13 5.83 -5.67
C GLN A 71 3.14 6.98 -4.64
N ASN A 72 2.61 6.75 -3.43
CA ASN A 72 2.65 7.74 -2.36
C ASN A 72 4.08 7.99 -1.89
N ALA A 73 4.86 6.93 -1.70
CA ALA A 73 6.28 7.00 -1.33
C ALA A 73 7.11 7.75 -2.38
N ALA A 74 6.92 7.44 -3.67
CA ALA A 74 7.60 8.14 -4.77
C ALA A 74 7.26 9.64 -4.82
N LYS A 75 5.99 10.01 -4.60
CA LYS A 75 5.56 11.41 -4.53
C LYS A 75 6.13 12.16 -3.32
N ALA A 76 6.34 11.48 -2.19
CA ALA A 76 6.92 12.07 -1.00
C ALA A 76 8.42 12.29 -1.12
N SER A 77 9.09 11.52 -1.97
CA SER A 77 10.54 11.46 -2.14
C SER A 77 11.05 12.46 -3.19
N ALA A 78 12.37 12.68 -3.20
CA ALA A 78 13.03 13.37 -4.29
C ALA A 78 12.99 12.53 -5.58
N PRO A 79 13.00 13.14 -6.76
CA PRO A 79 13.06 12.42 -8.03
C PRO A 79 14.25 11.43 -8.06
N GLY A 80 13.99 10.18 -8.43
CA GLY A 80 15.01 9.12 -8.48
C GLY A 80 15.40 8.51 -7.12
N ALA A 81 14.83 8.97 -6.01
CA ALA A 81 15.05 8.33 -4.71
C ALA A 81 14.40 6.93 -4.68
N PRO A 82 15.10 5.90 -4.15
CA PRO A 82 14.58 4.55 -4.13
C PRO A 82 13.39 4.42 -3.19
N VAL A 83 12.35 3.73 -3.66
CA VAL A 83 11.25 3.22 -2.84
C VAL A 83 11.47 1.74 -2.59
N LEU A 84 11.45 1.34 -1.32
CA LEU A 84 11.70 -0.05 -0.92
C LEU A 84 10.38 -0.75 -0.61
N VAL A 85 10.19 -1.94 -1.16
CA VAL A 85 9.18 -2.88 -0.72
C VAL A 85 9.86 -4.05 -0.02
N LEU A 86 9.53 -4.23 1.24
CA LEU A 86 10.10 -5.23 2.13
C LEU A 86 9.04 -6.29 2.42
N CYS A 87 9.44 -7.56 2.39
CA CYS A 87 8.62 -8.67 2.84
C CYS A 87 9.38 -9.39 3.97
N ALA A 88 8.76 -9.54 5.11
CA ALA A 88 9.32 -10.27 6.24
C ALA A 88 8.27 -11.23 6.81
N GLN A 89 8.68 -12.45 7.12
CA GLN A 89 7.84 -13.43 7.80
C GLN A 89 8.33 -13.66 9.22
N ALA A 90 7.40 -13.69 10.17
CA ALA A 90 7.64 -14.06 11.56
C ALA A 90 6.53 -15.02 12.01
N GLY A 91 6.87 -16.29 12.13
CA GLY A 91 5.89 -17.33 12.41
C GLY A 91 4.79 -17.41 11.34
N ASP A 92 3.55 -17.31 11.77
CA ASP A 92 2.35 -17.40 10.92
C ASP A 92 1.93 -16.04 10.31
N VAL A 93 2.78 -15.04 10.39
CA VAL A 93 2.47 -13.67 9.96
C VAL A 93 3.51 -13.16 8.97
N VAL A 94 3.05 -12.55 7.90
CA VAL A 94 3.86 -11.84 6.92
C VAL A 94 3.60 -10.35 7.04
N THR A 95 4.67 -9.56 7.11
CA THR A 95 4.60 -8.10 7.06
C THR A 95 5.12 -7.62 5.72
N LEU A 96 4.27 -6.92 4.98
CA LEU A 96 4.65 -6.15 3.80
C LEU A 96 4.84 -4.69 4.21
N THR A 97 5.99 -4.12 3.87
CA THR A 97 6.32 -2.73 4.21
C THR A 97 6.77 -1.99 2.96
N VAL A 98 6.20 -0.81 2.74
CA VAL A 98 6.71 0.15 1.76
C VAL A 98 7.41 1.26 2.53
N ALA A 99 8.66 1.54 2.18
CA ALA A 99 9.49 2.53 2.86
C ALA A 99 10.11 3.52 1.87
N ASP A 100 10.09 4.79 2.24
CA ASP A 100 10.71 5.89 1.50
C ASP A 100 11.65 6.72 2.38
N ARG A 101 12.40 7.60 1.73
CA ARG A 101 13.25 8.62 2.35
C ARG A 101 12.77 10.03 1.99
N GLY A 102 11.46 10.20 1.97
CA GLY A 102 10.82 11.45 1.59
C GLY A 102 10.72 12.47 2.73
N CYS A 103 9.79 13.41 2.56
CA CYS A 103 9.60 14.51 3.52
C CYS A 103 9.07 14.06 4.89
N GLY A 104 8.57 12.83 5.01
CA GLY A 104 7.94 12.34 6.22
C GLY A 104 6.60 13.01 6.52
N ILE A 105 5.98 12.60 7.63
CA ILE A 105 4.67 13.06 8.09
C ILE A 105 4.83 13.50 9.56
N PRO A 106 4.38 14.70 9.92
CA PRO A 106 4.32 15.12 11.32
C PRO A 106 3.48 14.15 12.16
N PRO A 107 3.91 13.78 13.37
CA PRO A 107 3.24 12.78 14.21
C PRO A 107 1.77 13.09 14.47
N GLU A 108 1.42 14.36 14.66
CA GLU A 108 0.06 14.83 14.89
C GLU A 108 -0.89 14.64 13.70
N LEU A 109 -0.33 14.46 12.48
CA LEU A 109 -1.12 14.26 11.26
C LEU A 109 -1.28 12.78 10.90
N ILE A 110 -0.47 11.87 11.47
CA ILE A 110 -0.52 10.44 11.16
C ILE A 110 -1.93 9.85 11.35
N PRO A 111 -2.70 10.16 12.40
CA PRO A 111 -4.04 9.62 12.58
C PRO A 111 -5.02 10.01 11.44
N ARG A 112 -4.72 11.09 10.73
CA ARG A 112 -5.61 11.67 9.71
C ARG A 112 -5.26 11.28 8.28
N VAL A 113 -4.05 10.81 8.01
CA VAL A 113 -3.59 10.58 6.62
C VAL A 113 -4.35 9.46 5.90
N THR A 114 -5.09 8.63 6.62
CA THR A 114 -5.98 7.60 6.08
C THR A 114 -7.42 8.09 5.90
N GLU A 115 -7.75 9.33 6.32
CA GLU A 115 -9.05 9.93 6.03
C GLU A 115 -9.18 10.20 4.52
N PRO A 116 -10.35 9.89 3.90
CA PRO A 116 -10.57 10.22 2.49
C PRO A 116 -10.40 11.73 2.23
N PHE A 117 -9.75 12.06 1.12
CA PHE A 117 -9.46 13.44 0.68
C PHE A 117 -8.51 14.25 1.57
N TYR A 118 -7.98 13.64 2.64
CA TYR A 118 -7.00 14.30 3.48
C TYR A 118 -5.63 14.38 2.78
N MET A 119 -5.00 15.54 2.87
CA MET A 119 -3.67 15.82 2.31
C MET A 119 -2.88 16.67 3.29
N VAL A 120 -1.68 16.22 3.66
CA VAL A 120 -0.74 16.93 4.56
C VAL A 120 -0.35 18.29 3.95
N ASP A 121 -0.04 18.32 2.66
CA ASP A 121 0.24 19.54 1.90
C ASP A 121 -0.63 19.56 0.64
N LYS A 122 -1.68 20.39 0.67
CA LYS A 122 -2.63 20.54 -0.44
C LYS A 122 -1.98 21.13 -1.70
N SER A 123 -0.98 22.00 -1.54
CA SER A 123 -0.33 22.70 -2.66
C SER A 123 0.59 21.74 -3.42
N ARG A 124 1.38 20.97 -2.73
CA ARG A 124 2.25 19.92 -3.27
C ARG A 124 1.42 18.79 -3.89
N ALA A 125 0.40 18.31 -3.18
CA ALA A 125 -0.46 17.24 -3.64
C ALA A 125 -1.18 17.58 -4.94
N ARG A 126 -1.70 18.80 -5.10
CA ARG A 126 -2.34 19.25 -6.34
C ARG A 126 -1.38 19.25 -7.52
N ARG A 127 -0.15 19.72 -7.35
CA ARG A 127 0.89 19.73 -8.40
C ARG A 127 1.28 18.31 -8.83
N GLN A 128 1.27 17.35 -7.93
CA GLN A 128 1.63 15.96 -8.17
C GLN A 128 0.43 15.05 -8.50
N GLY A 129 -0.75 15.62 -8.73
CA GLY A 129 -1.95 14.85 -9.06
C GLY A 129 -2.50 13.98 -7.93
N GLY A 130 -2.21 14.33 -6.68
CA GLY A 130 -2.75 13.66 -5.51
C GLY A 130 -4.25 13.89 -5.36
N SER A 131 -5.00 12.87 -4.95
CA SER A 131 -6.44 12.92 -4.68
C SER A 131 -6.80 12.83 -3.20
N GLY A 132 -5.84 12.46 -2.35
CA GLY A 132 -6.09 12.15 -0.93
C GLY A 132 -6.86 10.84 -0.70
N LEU A 133 -7.00 9.99 -1.73
CA LEU A 133 -7.74 8.72 -1.64
C LEU A 133 -6.82 7.49 -1.51
N GLY A 134 -5.52 7.61 -1.80
CA GLY A 134 -4.62 6.46 -1.88
C GLY A 134 -4.48 5.71 -0.54
N LEU A 135 -4.15 6.42 0.55
CA LEU A 135 -4.02 5.81 1.88
C LEU A 135 -5.36 5.36 2.45
N ALA A 136 -6.45 6.09 2.18
CA ALA A 136 -7.79 5.68 2.56
C ALA A 136 -8.17 4.34 1.90
N LEU A 137 -7.87 4.17 0.60
CA LEU A 137 -8.08 2.91 -0.10
C LEU A 137 -7.21 1.79 0.48
N CYS A 138 -5.93 2.07 0.75
CA CYS A 138 -5.04 1.09 1.37
C CYS A 138 -5.55 0.63 2.75
N GLN A 139 -6.08 1.56 3.56
CA GLN A 139 -6.69 1.22 4.86
C GLN A 139 -7.91 0.30 4.70
N ARG A 140 -8.78 0.57 3.70
CA ARG A 140 -9.93 -0.29 3.40
C ARG A 140 -9.51 -1.68 2.92
N ILE A 141 -8.51 -1.74 2.05
CA ILE A 141 -7.95 -3.03 1.59
C ILE A 141 -7.35 -3.81 2.77
N ALA A 142 -6.59 -3.15 3.65
CA ALA A 142 -6.04 -3.78 4.84
C ALA A 142 -7.16 -4.34 5.74
N ALA A 143 -8.22 -3.55 5.98
CA ALA A 143 -9.39 -3.98 6.77
C ALA A 143 -10.09 -5.20 6.14
N ALA A 144 -10.28 -5.23 4.82
CA ALA A 144 -10.85 -6.36 4.11
C ALA A 144 -10.01 -7.65 4.22
N HIS A 145 -8.72 -7.52 4.56
CA HIS A 145 -7.81 -8.63 4.87
C HIS A 145 -7.70 -8.91 6.38
N GLY A 146 -8.56 -8.33 7.21
CA GLY A 146 -8.51 -8.48 8.67
C GLY A 146 -7.31 -7.81 9.33
N SER A 147 -6.75 -6.78 8.70
CA SER A 147 -5.55 -6.06 9.12
C SER A 147 -5.78 -4.55 9.18
N ALA A 148 -4.74 -3.81 9.53
CA ALA A 148 -4.72 -2.36 9.51
C ALA A 148 -3.36 -1.87 8.99
N LEU A 149 -3.33 -0.65 8.45
CA LEU A 149 -2.07 0.00 8.12
C LEU A 149 -1.38 0.46 9.41
N ARG A 150 -0.10 0.14 9.51
CA ARG A 150 0.80 0.73 10.50
C ARG A 150 1.68 1.75 9.78
N ILE A 151 1.65 3.00 10.25
CA ILE A 151 2.40 4.11 9.67
C ILE A 151 3.42 4.59 10.69
N GLU A 152 4.69 4.55 10.31
CA GLU A 152 5.82 5.07 11.07
C GLU A 152 6.49 6.14 10.22
N SER A 153 6.57 7.36 10.71
CA SER A 153 7.11 8.47 9.95
C SER A 153 7.76 9.51 10.84
N GLU A 154 8.81 10.12 10.31
CA GLU A 154 9.52 11.22 10.95
C GLU A 154 9.80 12.30 9.91
N PRO A 155 9.45 13.58 10.19
CA PRO A 155 9.71 14.68 9.28
C PRO A 155 11.18 14.73 8.84
N GLY A 156 11.41 14.78 7.53
CA GLY A 156 12.74 14.81 6.92
C GLY A 156 13.47 13.46 6.86
N ARG A 157 12.91 12.38 7.39
CA ARG A 157 13.52 11.04 7.37
C ARG A 157 12.79 10.02 6.51
N GLY A 158 11.53 10.33 6.16
CA GLY A 158 10.69 9.47 5.33
C GLY A 158 9.61 8.75 6.10
N THR A 159 8.97 7.80 5.41
CA THR A 159 7.80 7.07 5.92
C THR A 159 7.94 5.58 5.67
N ARG A 160 7.43 4.79 6.60
CA ARG A 160 7.24 3.34 6.48
C ARG A 160 5.77 3.03 6.69
N VAL A 161 5.15 2.39 5.72
CA VAL A 161 3.76 1.92 5.83
C VAL A 161 3.76 0.42 5.72
N SER A 162 3.20 -0.26 6.71
CA SER A 162 3.20 -1.72 6.81
C SER A 162 1.77 -2.26 6.90
N VAL A 163 1.57 -3.45 6.37
CA VAL A 163 0.38 -4.28 6.54
C VAL A 163 0.80 -5.69 6.92
N THR A 164 0.07 -6.34 7.81
CA THR A 164 0.32 -7.70 8.29
C THR A 164 -0.73 -8.65 7.72
N LEU A 165 -0.30 -9.77 7.17
CA LEU A 165 -1.16 -10.76 6.55
C LEU A 165 -0.88 -12.14 7.15
N PRO A 166 -1.89 -12.99 7.39
CA PRO A 166 -1.67 -14.36 7.81
C PRO A 166 -1.02 -15.18 6.67
N VAL A 167 -0.08 -16.04 7.03
CA VAL A 167 0.43 -17.06 6.12
C VAL A 167 -0.74 -17.98 5.74
N TRP A 168 -0.83 -18.32 4.45
CA TRP A 168 -1.78 -19.31 3.99
C TRP A 168 -1.46 -20.64 4.62
N LYS A 169 -2.47 -21.26 5.25
CA LYS A 169 -2.42 -22.65 5.70
C LYS A 169 -3.45 -23.40 4.88
N GLU A 170 -3.03 -24.47 4.20
CA GLU A 170 -4.01 -25.42 3.70
C GLU A 170 -4.76 -25.93 4.92
N ASP A 171 -6.08 -25.79 4.92
CA ASP A 171 -6.90 -26.42 5.94
C ASP A 171 -6.55 -27.92 5.91
N ALA A 172 -5.92 -28.41 6.97
CA ALA A 172 -5.72 -29.84 7.13
C ALA A 172 -7.10 -30.50 7.13
N PRO A 173 -7.28 -31.62 6.42
CA PRO A 173 -8.56 -32.32 6.31
C PRO A 173 -9.11 -32.76 7.65
#